data_aed8217af8a2d98d10033a5ae5d0d782
#
_entry.id   aed8217af8a2d98d10033a5ae5d0d782
#
_cell.length_a   1.000
_cell.length_b   1.000
_cell.length_c   1.000
_cell.angle_alpha   90.00
_cell.angle_beta   90.00
_cell.angle_gamma   90.00
#
_symmetry.space_group_name_H-M   'P 1'
#
loop_
_entity.id
_entity.type
_entity.pdbx_description
1 polymer ?
#
loop_
_entity_poly.entity_id
_entity_poly.type
_entity_poly.pdbx_seq_one_letter_code
_entity_poly.pdbx_strand_id
1 'polypeptide(L)'
;MDKKQCRKYIVPVILTALVCLFLFTRPEICSEGVRSGILLAAETVVPSLFPFMTVASFLLRSGLGEAAGKPFDKVCEKLFRLPGVLAPVIIMSQIGGFPIGAKMTYELLKKNAITENEAQRACLFCINAGPAFVIGTVGSEMLGSVKAGVLLYISTVSASFFTGIFSMALYDKAAEEKGKSEIPFTLCDPVGAFVRSVGDATNDVIKICAWVVIFKTVCDGLSTLPIPLSLIHISEPTRH
;
A
#
# COMPACT_ATOMS: atom_id res chain seq x y z
N MET A 1 24.28 10.64 29.80
CA MET A 1 23.66 10.05 28.59
C MET A 1 23.78 8.52 28.74
N ASP A 2 22.66 7.84 28.88
CA ASP A 2 22.60 6.42 29.22
C ASP A 2 23.16 5.58 28.04
N LYS A 3 24.03 4.59 28.32
CA LYS A 3 24.64 3.70 27.31
C LYS A 3 23.59 3.00 26.39
N LYS A 4 22.39 2.75 26.91
CA LYS A 4 21.25 2.22 26.12
C LYS A 4 20.73 3.22 25.10
N GLN A 5 20.70 4.50 25.46
CA GLN A 5 20.24 5.59 24.57
C GLN A 5 21.27 5.85 23.46
N CYS A 6 22.55 5.81 23.78
CA CYS A 6 23.63 5.99 22.80
C CYS A 6 23.61 4.87 21.73
N ARG A 7 23.37 3.62 22.13
CA ARG A 7 23.30 2.47 21.19
C ARG A 7 22.11 2.57 20.21
N LYS A 8 21.01 3.25 20.57
CA LYS A 8 19.86 3.45 19.70
C LYS A 8 20.15 4.40 18.53
N TYR A 9 21.11 5.33 18.71
CA TYR A 9 21.48 6.29 17.68
C TYR A 9 22.70 5.88 16.85
N ILE A 10 23.46 4.89 17.27
CA ILE A 10 24.66 4.43 16.54
C ILE A 10 24.29 3.89 15.15
N VAL A 11 23.26 3.04 15.05
CA VAL A 11 22.82 2.46 13.78
C VAL A 11 22.37 3.53 12.78
N PRO A 12 21.46 4.45 13.10
CA PRO A 12 21.07 5.52 12.17
C PRO A 12 22.22 6.46 11.81
N VAL A 13 23.14 6.76 12.74
CA VAL A 13 24.32 7.60 12.46
C VAL A 13 25.27 6.90 11.47
N ILE A 14 25.57 5.62 11.67
CA ILE A 14 26.39 4.84 10.75
C ILE A 14 25.73 4.77 9.38
N LEU A 15 24.43 4.49 9.33
CA LEU A 15 23.68 4.42 8.07
C LEU A 15 23.72 5.75 7.32
N THR A 16 23.52 6.87 8.03
CA THR A 16 23.60 8.21 7.45
C THR A 16 25.00 8.50 6.92
N ALA A 17 26.03 8.16 7.69
CA ALA A 17 27.43 8.34 7.26
C ALA A 17 27.77 7.52 6.00
N LEU A 18 27.28 6.27 5.92
CA LEU A 18 27.42 5.42 4.74
C LEU A 18 26.72 6.00 3.52
N VAL A 19 25.50 6.49 3.68
CA VAL A 19 24.76 7.16 2.60
C VAL A 19 25.48 8.41 2.13
N CYS A 20 25.95 9.26 3.04
CA CYS A 20 26.75 10.44 2.69
C CYS A 20 28.03 10.06 1.94
N LEU A 21 28.76 9.07 2.44
CA LEU A 21 29.99 8.58 1.78
C LEU A 21 29.70 8.08 0.37
N PHE A 22 28.60 7.32 0.18
CA PHE A 22 28.17 6.85 -1.14
C PHE A 22 27.84 8.01 -2.08
N LEU A 23 27.09 9.01 -1.63
CA LEU A 23 26.75 10.20 -2.41
C LEU A 23 28.00 10.97 -2.87
N PHE A 24 29.02 11.08 -2.02
CA PHE A 24 30.28 11.78 -2.36
C PHE A 24 31.22 10.97 -3.26
N THR A 25 31.22 9.65 -3.10
CA THR A 25 32.16 8.78 -3.87
C THR A 25 31.63 8.37 -5.24
N ARG A 26 30.29 8.35 -5.42
CA ARG A 26 29.61 7.90 -6.66
C ARG A 26 28.46 8.83 -7.07
N PRO A 27 28.73 10.13 -7.28
CA PRO A 27 27.66 11.11 -7.57
C PRO A 27 26.92 10.83 -8.89
N GLU A 28 27.61 10.29 -9.89
CA GLU A 28 27.01 9.97 -11.19
C GLU A 28 25.95 8.87 -11.06
N ILE A 29 26.26 7.80 -10.32
CA ILE A 29 25.33 6.69 -10.08
C ILE A 29 24.11 7.17 -9.29
N CYS A 30 24.33 8.00 -8.27
CA CYS A 30 23.24 8.58 -7.50
C CYS A 30 22.35 9.48 -8.35
N SER A 31 22.93 10.32 -9.20
CA SER A 31 22.18 11.20 -10.10
C SER A 31 21.32 10.41 -11.09
N GLU A 32 21.90 9.37 -11.72
CA GLU A 32 21.18 8.51 -12.66
C GLU A 32 20.08 7.69 -11.94
N GLY A 33 20.37 7.16 -10.75
CA GLY A 33 19.39 6.46 -9.92
C GLY A 33 18.22 7.35 -9.53
N VAL A 34 18.46 8.60 -9.14
CA VAL A 34 17.41 9.59 -8.87
C VAL A 34 16.58 9.88 -10.12
N ARG A 35 17.26 10.12 -11.27
CA ARG A 35 16.60 10.40 -12.54
C ARG A 35 15.70 9.24 -12.97
N SER A 36 16.21 8.03 -12.97
CA SER A 36 15.45 6.83 -13.33
C SER A 36 14.30 6.56 -12.35
N GLY A 37 14.51 6.82 -11.06
CA GLY A 37 13.48 6.73 -10.03
C GLY A 37 12.35 7.74 -10.23
N ILE A 38 12.67 8.99 -10.62
CA ILE A 38 11.65 10.01 -10.94
C ILE A 38 10.85 9.61 -12.18
N LEU A 39 11.50 9.12 -13.23
CA LEU A 39 10.82 8.63 -14.43
C LEU A 39 9.88 7.46 -14.10
N LEU A 40 10.36 6.46 -13.35
CA LEU A 40 9.55 5.35 -12.90
C LEU A 40 8.34 5.81 -12.07
N ALA A 41 8.54 6.77 -11.17
CA ALA A 41 7.46 7.34 -10.37
C ALA A 41 6.44 8.07 -11.26
N ALA A 42 6.89 8.89 -12.19
CA ALA A 42 6.02 9.69 -13.06
C ALA A 42 5.25 8.84 -14.09
N GLU A 43 5.90 7.85 -14.68
CA GLU A 43 5.33 7.06 -15.77
C GLU A 43 4.51 5.86 -15.30
N THR A 44 4.84 5.31 -14.13
CA THR A 44 4.19 4.09 -13.62
C THR A 44 3.39 4.34 -12.35
N VAL A 45 4.01 4.94 -11.32
CA VAL A 45 3.39 5.04 -9.99
C VAL A 45 2.26 6.06 -9.98
N VAL A 46 2.48 7.25 -10.50
CA VAL A 46 1.47 8.32 -10.50
C VAL A 46 0.22 7.92 -11.30
N PRO A 47 0.32 7.47 -12.56
CA PRO A 47 -0.88 7.10 -13.33
C PRO A 47 -1.64 5.92 -12.73
N SER A 48 -0.94 4.97 -12.11
CA SER A 48 -1.58 3.78 -11.54
C SER A 48 -2.21 4.01 -10.17
N LEU A 49 -1.64 4.89 -9.33
CA LEU A 49 -2.10 5.06 -7.95
C LEU A 49 -2.99 6.29 -7.75
N PHE A 50 -2.68 7.42 -8.39
CA PHE A 50 -3.35 8.68 -8.11
C PHE A 50 -4.87 8.64 -8.31
N PRO A 51 -5.43 8.08 -9.40
CA PRO A 51 -6.87 8.00 -9.58
C PRO A 51 -7.55 7.18 -8.48
N PHE A 52 -6.99 6.02 -8.17
CA PHE A 52 -7.57 5.13 -7.14
C PHE A 52 -7.45 5.70 -5.73
N MET A 53 -6.33 6.38 -5.42
CA MET A 53 -6.16 7.09 -4.14
C MET A 53 -7.16 8.23 -3.98
N THR A 54 -7.46 8.94 -5.08
CA THR A 54 -8.47 10.00 -5.08
C THR A 54 -9.86 9.42 -4.82
N VAL A 55 -10.24 8.35 -5.51
CA VAL A 55 -11.54 7.67 -5.30
C VAL A 55 -11.64 7.12 -3.89
N ALA A 56 -10.61 6.46 -3.38
CA ALA A 56 -10.59 5.93 -2.02
C ALA A 56 -10.76 7.03 -0.96
N SER A 57 -10.03 8.13 -1.11
CA SER A 57 -10.14 9.29 -0.23
C SER A 57 -11.53 9.93 -0.30
N PHE A 58 -12.11 10.00 -1.50
CA PHE A 58 -13.45 10.54 -1.70
C PHE A 58 -14.52 9.67 -1.04
N LEU A 59 -14.47 8.36 -1.19
CA LEU A 59 -15.39 7.43 -0.52
C LEU A 59 -15.37 7.61 1.01
N LEU A 60 -14.18 7.78 1.59
CA LEU A 60 -14.03 7.98 3.04
C LEU A 60 -14.48 9.37 3.52
N ARG A 61 -14.29 10.42 2.70
CA ARG A 61 -14.63 11.79 3.08
C ARG A 61 -16.09 12.14 2.86
N SER A 62 -16.68 11.62 1.79
CA SER A 62 -18.08 11.86 1.45
C SER A 62 -19.07 11.09 2.35
N GLY A 63 -18.58 10.07 3.10
CA GLY A 63 -19.46 9.12 3.79
C GLY A 63 -20.07 8.05 2.89
N LEU A 64 -19.83 8.12 1.56
CA LEU A 64 -20.35 7.13 0.61
C LEU A 64 -19.77 5.74 0.87
N GLY A 65 -18.55 5.64 1.38
CA GLY A 65 -17.96 4.36 1.78
C GLY A 65 -18.76 3.67 2.88
N GLU A 66 -19.19 4.41 3.88
CA GLU A 66 -20.02 3.91 4.99
C GLU A 66 -21.41 3.51 4.50
N ALA A 67 -22.02 4.34 3.63
CA ALA A 67 -23.31 4.00 3.01
C ALA A 67 -23.24 2.75 2.12
N ALA A 68 -22.17 2.65 1.31
CA ALA A 68 -21.95 1.50 0.45
C ALA A 68 -21.60 0.22 1.23
N GLY A 69 -21.08 0.34 2.45
CA GLY A 69 -20.77 -0.78 3.33
C GLY A 69 -22.02 -1.45 3.92
N LYS A 70 -23.05 -0.69 4.24
CA LYS A 70 -24.29 -1.20 4.91
C LYS A 70 -24.92 -2.43 4.27
N PRO A 71 -25.12 -2.52 2.93
CA PRO A 71 -25.68 -3.69 2.30
C PRO A 71 -24.83 -4.96 2.49
N PHE A 72 -23.54 -4.78 2.72
CA PHE A 72 -22.57 -5.87 2.86
C PHE A 72 -22.30 -6.28 4.31
N ASP A 73 -22.95 -5.65 5.31
CA ASP A 73 -22.76 -5.97 6.72
C ASP A 73 -22.91 -7.48 6.98
N LYS A 74 -24.02 -8.07 6.52
CA LYS A 74 -24.28 -9.51 6.70
C LYS A 74 -23.24 -10.39 6.02
N VAL A 75 -22.75 -9.97 4.86
CA VAL A 75 -21.74 -10.71 4.07
C VAL A 75 -20.39 -10.62 4.77
N CYS A 76 -19.94 -9.43 5.15
CA CYS A 76 -18.68 -9.21 5.84
C CYS A 76 -18.65 -9.87 7.23
N GLU A 77 -19.78 -9.79 7.98
CA GLU A 77 -19.90 -10.44 9.28
C GLU A 77 -19.87 -11.96 9.15
N LYS A 78 -20.56 -12.54 8.16
CA LYS A 78 -20.58 -13.99 7.93
C LYS A 78 -19.26 -14.53 7.40
N LEU A 79 -18.62 -13.85 6.42
CA LEU A 79 -17.38 -14.32 5.77
C LEU A 79 -16.12 -14.01 6.58
N PHE A 80 -16.08 -12.84 7.21
CA PHE A 80 -14.84 -12.32 7.82
C PHE A 80 -15.01 -11.96 9.30
N ARG A 81 -16.23 -11.97 9.84
CA ARG A 81 -16.60 -11.40 11.16
C ARG A 81 -16.05 -9.98 11.31
N LEU A 82 -16.23 -9.18 10.30
CA LEU A 82 -15.84 -7.77 10.25
C LEU A 82 -17.05 -6.91 9.94
N PRO A 83 -17.10 -5.65 10.42
CA PRO A 83 -18.21 -4.75 10.12
C PRO A 83 -18.25 -4.40 8.63
N GLY A 84 -19.43 -4.18 8.09
CA GLY A 84 -19.64 -3.90 6.66
C GLY A 84 -19.02 -2.60 6.19
N VAL A 85 -18.69 -1.67 7.09
CA VAL A 85 -17.91 -0.47 6.77
C VAL A 85 -16.54 -0.79 6.15
N LEU A 86 -16.03 -2.01 6.34
CA LEU A 86 -14.80 -2.51 5.70
C LEU A 86 -15.03 -3.07 4.29
N ALA A 87 -16.27 -3.26 3.83
CA ALA A 87 -16.52 -3.78 2.48
C ALA A 87 -15.91 -2.90 1.36
N PRO A 88 -16.07 -1.56 1.37
CA PRO A 88 -15.39 -0.71 0.40
C PRO A 88 -13.86 -0.82 0.47
N VAL A 89 -13.29 -1.01 1.67
CA VAL A 89 -11.84 -1.21 1.85
C VAL A 89 -11.40 -2.50 1.17
N ILE A 90 -12.13 -3.59 1.40
CA ILE A 90 -11.85 -4.90 0.79
C ILE A 90 -11.88 -4.81 -0.73
N ILE A 91 -12.91 -4.18 -1.30
CA ILE A 91 -13.04 -4.04 -2.76
C ILE A 91 -11.95 -3.13 -3.33
N MET A 92 -11.77 -1.95 -2.75
CA MET A 92 -10.80 -0.97 -3.24
C MET A 92 -9.35 -1.45 -3.11
N SER A 93 -9.05 -2.24 -2.10
CA SER A 93 -7.72 -2.83 -1.92
C SER A 93 -7.34 -3.81 -3.02
N GLN A 94 -8.32 -4.57 -3.54
CA GLN A 94 -8.07 -5.49 -4.64
C GLN A 94 -7.81 -4.72 -5.96
N ILE A 95 -8.52 -3.62 -6.19
CA ILE A 95 -8.43 -2.86 -7.44
C ILE A 95 -7.22 -1.92 -7.44
N GLY A 96 -7.04 -1.19 -6.37
CA GLY A 96 -6.06 -0.10 -6.30
C GLY A 96 -4.69 -0.49 -5.72
N GLY A 97 -4.56 -1.69 -5.16
CA GLY A 97 -3.29 -2.22 -4.70
C GLY A 97 -2.87 -1.80 -3.29
N PHE A 98 -1.62 -2.11 -2.96
CA PHE A 98 -1.02 -2.03 -1.61
C PHE A 98 -1.34 -0.78 -0.77
N PRO A 99 -1.23 0.45 -1.27
CA PRO A 99 -1.35 1.59 -0.37
C PRO A 99 -2.80 1.88 0.01
N ILE A 100 -3.76 1.47 -0.82
CA ILE A 100 -5.16 1.87 -0.67
C ILE A 100 -5.82 1.14 0.49
N GLY A 101 -5.64 -0.18 0.58
CA GLY A 101 -6.20 -0.97 1.68
C GLY A 101 -5.70 -0.48 3.04
N ALA A 102 -4.40 -0.30 3.18
CA ALA A 102 -3.79 0.20 4.41
C ALA A 102 -4.27 1.62 4.76
N LYS A 103 -4.31 2.53 3.78
CA LYS A 103 -4.79 3.91 3.99
C LYS A 103 -6.24 3.94 4.44
N MET A 104 -7.12 3.25 3.73
CA MET A 104 -8.55 3.25 4.06
C MET A 104 -8.80 2.63 5.44
N THR A 105 -8.13 1.53 5.77
CA THR A 105 -8.21 0.91 7.10
C THR A 105 -7.75 1.86 8.20
N TYR A 106 -6.62 2.54 8.00
CA TYR A 106 -6.10 3.53 8.95
C TYR A 106 -7.07 4.71 9.16
N GLU A 107 -7.65 5.25 8.10
CA GLU A 107 -8.61 6.35 8.20
C GLU A 107 -9.89 5.94 8.93
N LEU A 108 -10.40 4.71 8.71
CA LEU A 108 -11.54 4.18 9.46
C LEU A 108 -11.19 3.99 10.95
N LEU A 109 -10.00 3.49 11.26
CA LEU A 109 -9.51 3.38 12.64
C LEU A 109 -9.41 4.75 13.31
N LYS A 110 -8.85 5.74 12.62
CA LYS A 110 -8.73 7.12 13.11
C LYS A 110 -10.08 7.79 13.37
N LYS A 111 -11.09 7.44 12.59
CA LYS A 111 -12.48 7.87 12.81
C LYS A 111 -13.20 7.09 13.92
N ASN A 112 -12.55 6.13 14.57
CA ASN A 112 -13.16 5.17 15.50
C ASN A 112 -14.32 4.37 14.88
N ALA A 113 -14.31 4.18 13.55
CA ALA A 113 -15.30 3.41 12.81
C ALA A 113 -15.09 1.90 12.96
N ILE A 114 -13.88 1.52 13.25
CA ILE A 114 -13.44 0.14 13.49
C ILE A 114 -12.51 0.11 14.69
N THR A 115 -12.41 -1.04 15.33
CA THR A 115 -11.46 -1.29 16.43
C THR A 115 -10.06 -1.57 15.89
N GLU A 116 -9.05 -1.48 16.75
CA GLU A 116 -7.66 -1.81 16.40
C GLU A 116 -7.52 -3.27 15.94
N ASN A 117 -8.24 -4.19 16.59
CA ASN A 117 -8.28 -5.60 16.22
C ASN A 117 -8.88 -5.81 14.81
N GLU A 118 -9.99 -5.15 14.49
CA GLU A 118 -10.60 -5.19 13.16
C GLU A 118 -9.67 -4.60 12.10
N ALA A 119 -8.97 -3.51 12.43
CA ALA A 119 -7.97 -2.90 11.55
C ALA A 119 -6.80 -3.84 11.26
N GLN A 120 -6.24 -4.47 12.30
CA GLN A 120 -5.16 -5.46 12.16
C GLN A 120 -5.60 -6.63 11.28
N ARG A 121 -6.79 -7.17 11.51
CA ARG A 121 -7.36 -8.26 10.72
C ARG A 121 -7.60 -7.86 9.26
N ALA A 122 -8.16 -6.68 9.03
CA ALA A 122 -8.34 -6.15 7.68
C ALA A 122 -7.00 -6.02 6.94
N CYS A 123 -5.96 -5.53 7.60
CA CYS A 123 -4.62 -5.40 7.01
C CYS A 123 -3.99 -6.74 6.59
N LEU A 124 -4.38 -7.87 7.19
CA LEU A 124 -3.86 -9.19 6.79
C LEU A 124 -4.22 -9.57 5.34
N PHE A 125 -5.34 -9.08 4.83
CA PHE A 125 -5.83 -9.47 3.50
C PHE A 125 -6.23 -8.30 2.60
N CYS A 126 -6.23 -7.07 3.10
CA CYS A 126 -6.48 -5.85 2.29
C CYS A 126 -5.20 -5.17 1.79
N ILE A 127 -4.03 -5.79 1.94
CA ILE A 127 -2.75 -5.26 1.46
C ILE A 127 -2.24 -6.18 0.34
N ASN A 128 -2.73 -5.95 -0.88
CA ASN A 128 -2.42 -6.78 -2.05
C ASN A 128 -1.87 -5.95 -3.20
N ALA A 129 -1.19 -6.62 -4.14
CA ALA A 129 -0.79 -6.00 -5.38
C ALA A 129 -2.00 -5.75 -6.28
N GLY A 130 -2.10 -4.56 -6.86
CA GLY A 130 -3.19 -4.23 -7.80
C GLY A 130 -3.03 -4.93 -9.16
N PRO A 131 -4.14 -5.03 -9.94
CA PRO A 131 -4.13 -5.70 -11.23
C PRO A 131 -3.19 -5.04 -12.24
N ALA A 132 -3.05 -3.71 -12.21
CA ALA A 132 -2.13 -3.00 -13.09
C ALA A 132 -0.67 -3.49 -12.93
N PHE A 133 -0.24 -3.73 -11.69
CA PHE A 133 1.09 -4.26 -11.42
C PHE A 133 1.19 -5.75 -11.75
N VAL A 134 0.26 -6.59 -11.28
CA VAL A 134 0.35 -8.04 -11.44
C VAL A 134 0.15 -8.46 -12.91
N ILE A 135 -0.81 -7.86 -13.61
CA ILE A 135 -1.12 -8.22 -14.99
C ILE A 135 -0.19 -7.47 -15.96
N GLY A 136 0.00 -6.17 -15.75
CA GLY A 136 0.84 -5.33 -16.60
C GLY A 136 2.31 -5.67 -16.43
N THR A 137 2.89 -5.30 -15.28
CA THR A 137 4.34 -5.43 -15.09
C THR A 137 4.77 -6.89 -14.97
N VAL A 138 4.19 -7.66 -14.04
CA VAL A 138 4.64 -9.05 -13.83
C VAL A 138 4.22 -9.95 -15.00
N GLY A 139 2.95 -9.89 -15.39
CA GLY A 139 2.43 -10.77 -16.44
C GLY A 139 2.95 -10.44 -17.84
N SER A 140 2.75 -9.18 -18.26
CA SER A 140 3.08 -8.78 -19.63
C SER A 140 4.57 -8.53 -19.83
N GLU A 141 5.22 -7.75 -18.93
CA GLU A 141 6.61 -7.34 -19.12
C GLU A 141 7.60 -8.42 -18.66
N MET A 142 7.41 -9.02 -17.45
CA MET A 142 8.36 -9.99 -16.92
C MET A 142 8.15 -11.41 -17.44
N LEU A 143 6.90 -11.87 -17.55
CA LEU A 143 6.56 -13.23 -17.98
C LEU A 143 6.20 -13.31 -19.47
N GLY A 144 6.10 -12.18 -20.19
CA GLY A 144 5.71 -12.14 -21.60
C GLY A 144 4.30 -12.68 -21.87
N SER A 145 3.44 -12.77 -20.86
CA SER A 145 2.12 -13.39 -20.97
C SER A 145 1.08 -12.71 -20.09
N VAL A 146 0.18 -11.96 -20.71
CA VAL A 146 -0.98 -11.36 -20.03
C VAL A 146 -1.84 -12.43 -19.35
N LYS A 147 -1.98 -13.62 -19.98
CA LYS A 147 -2.75 -14.74 -19.40
C LYS A 147 -2.14 -15.23 -18.08
N ALA A 148 -0.81 -15.33 -18.01
CA ALA A 148 -0.11 -15.67 -16.78
C ALA A 148 -0.33 -14.61 -15.70
N GLY A 149 -0.28 -13.33 -16.07
CA GLY A 149 -0.58 -12.21 -15.16
C GLY A 149 -1.99 -12.25 -14.59
N VAL A 150 -2.99 -12.54 -15.44
CA VAL A 150 -4.39 -12.69 -15.00
C VAL A 150 -4.53 -13.88 -14.04
N LEU A 151 -3.91 -15.01 -14.34
CA LEU A 151 -3.94 -16.19 -13.46
C LEU A 151 -3.29 -15.91 -12.11
N LEU A 152 -2.13 -15.24 -12.11
CA LEU A 152 -1.47 -14.78 -10.88
C LEU A 152 -2.35 -13.85 -10.09
N TYR A 153 -3.01 -12.88 -10.74
CA TYR A 153 -3.90 -11.95 -10.06
C TYR A 153 -5.10 -12.67 -9.42
N ILE A 154 -5.75 -13.57 -10.13
CA ILE A 154 -6.85 -14.39 -9.59
C ILE A 154 -6.37 -15.19 -8.38
N SER A 155 -5.18 -15.80 -8.47
CA SER A 155 -4.57 -16.56 -7.37
C SER A 155 -4.30 -15.67 -6.15
N THR A 156 -3.78 -14.47 -6.37
CA THR A 156 -3.52 -13.49 -5.31
C THR A 156 -4.80 -13.05 -4.61
N VAL A 157 -5.84 -12.72 -5.38
CA VAL A 157 -7.16 -12.34 -4.84
C VAL A 157 -7.77 -13.51 -4.06
N SER A 158 -7.72 -14.72 -4.61
CA SER A 158 -8.22 -15.92 -3.92
C SER A 158 -7.48 -16.16 -2.59
N ALA A 159 -6.15 -16.10 -2.60
CA ALA A 159 -5.33 -16.24 -1.40
C ALA A 159 -5.67 -15.18 -0.36
N SER A 160 -5.87 -13.94 -0.77
CA SER A 160 -6.31 -12.84 0.08
C SER A 160 -7.65 -13.15 0.78
N PHE A 161 -8.67 -13.59 0.04
CA PHE A 161 -9.95 -13.97 0.63
C PHE A 161 -9.82 -15.15 1.60
N PHE A 162 -9.03 -16.18 1.25
CA PHE A 162 -8.75 -17.30 2.16
C PHE A 162 -8.05 -16.81 3.44
N THR A 163 -7.09 -15.90 3.34
CA THR A 163 -6.41 -15.31 4.50
C THR A 163 -7.42 -14.55 5.38
N GLY A 164 -8.33 -13.80 4.77
CA GLY A 164 -9.41 -13.10 5.48
C GLY A 164 -10.31 -14.05 6.27
N ILE A 165 -10.73 -15.15 5.64
CA ILE A 165 -11.54 -16.18 6.29
C ILE A 165 -10.74 -16.87 7.42
N PHE A 166 -9.48 -17.23 7.16
CA PHE A 166 -8.63 -17.89 8.15
C PHE A 166 -8.31 -16.98 9.33
N SER A 167 -8.23 -15.66 9.13
CA SER A 167 -8.00 -14.69 10.20
C SER A 167 -9.06 -14.75 11.30
N MET A 168 -10.27 -15.25 11.02
CA MET A 168 -11.31 -15.47 12.04
C MET A 168 -10.90 -16.50 13.10
N ALA A 169 -10.09 -17.49 12.72
CA ALA A 169 -9.66 -18.53 13.62
C ALA A 169 -8.48 -18.11 14.52
N LEU A 170 -7.72 -17.09 14.08
CA LEU A 170 -6.54 -16.61 14.80
C LEU A 170 -6.86 -15.58 15.88
N TYR A 171 -8.01 -14.91 15.79
CA TYR A 171 -8.38 -13.86 16.72
C TYR A 171 -9.49 -14.31 17.67
N ASP A 172 -9.22 -14.20 18.96
CA ASP A 172 -10.09 -14.66 20.04
C ASP A 172 -11.38 -13.85 20.13
N LYS A 173 -12.50 -14.53 20.39
CA LYS A 173 -13.82 -13.90 20.57
C LYS A 173 -13.88 -12.92 21.76
N ALA A 174 -12.96 -13.05 22.71
CA ALA A 174 -12.92 -12.20 23.89
C ALA A 174 -12.49 -10.75 23.64
N ALA A 175 -11.90 -10.47 22.47
CA ALA A 175 -11.51 -9.12 22.05
C ALA A 175 -12.61 -8.39 21.25
N GLU A 176 -13.77 -8.99 21.07
CA GLU A 176 -14.99 -8.33 20.53
C GLU A 176 -15.60 -7.38 21.58
N GLU A 177 -14.84 -6.43 22.07
CA GLU A 177 -15.46 -5.20 22.55
C GLU A 177 -16.12 -4.55 21.36
N LYS A 178 -17.44 -4.65 21.36
CA LYS A 178 -18.32 -4.06 20.35
C LYS A 178 -18.09 -2.56 20.26
N GLY A 179 -17.12 -2.16 19.50
CA GLY A 179 -17.02 -0.82 18.96
C GLY A 179 -18.11 -0.63 17.91
N LYS A 180 -19.38 -0.81 18.30
CA LYS A 180 -20.51 -0.27 17.56
C LYS A 180 -20.54 1.23 17.79
N SER A 181 -19.56 1.94 17.28
CA SER A 181 -19.73 3.35 17.03
C SER A 181 -20.63 3.42 15.81
N GLU A 182 -21.92 3.66 16.05
CA GLU A 182 -22.80 4.19 15.02
C GLU A 182 -22.22 5.56 14.68
N ILE A 183 -21.32 5.58 13.69
CA ILE A 183 -20.84 6.85 13.15
C ILE A 183 -22.09 7.50 12.55
N PRO A 184 -22.50 8.69 13.03
CA PRO A 184 -23.59 9.39 12.42
C PRO A 184 -23.22 9.61 10.95
N PHE A 185 -23.95 8.98 10.06
CA PHE A 185 -23.82 9.15 8.62
C PHE A 185 -24.06 10.62 8.29
N THR A 186 -23.01 11.36 8.11
CA THR A 186 -23.07 12.76 7.68
C THR A 186 -22.55 12.82 6.26
N LEU A 187 -23.48 12.97 5.31
CA LEU A 187 -23.12 13.32 3.94
C LEU A 187 -22.48 14.71 4.00
N CYS A 188 -21.19 14.75 3.72
CA CYS A 188 -20.47 16.01 3.54
C CYS A 188 -20.76 16.58 2.14
N ASP A 189 -20.59 17.90 1.97
CA ASP A 189 -20.61 18.54 0.66
C ASP A 189 -19.75 17.74 -0.35
N PRO A 190 -20.37 17.17 -1.42
CA PRO A 190 -19.63 16.29 -2.33
C PRO A 190 -18.49 17.00 -3.07
N VAL A 191 -18.68 18.27 -3.40
CA VAL A 191 -17.67 19.06 -4.13
C VAL A 191 -16.47 19.35 -3.23
N GLY A 192 -16.71 19.81 -2.01
CA GLY A 192 -15.65 20.03 -1.04
C GLY A 192 -14.94 18.74 -0.63
N ALA A 193 -15.67 17.63 -0.52
CA ALA A 193 -15.08 16.30 -0.26
C ALA A 193 -14.16 15.88 -1.40
N PHE A 194 -14.58 16.07 -2.66
CA PHE A 194 -13.78 15.72 -3.83
C PHE A 194 -12.49 16.53 -3.90
N VAL A 195 -12.57 17.85 -3.78
CA VAL A 195 -11.38 18.74 -3.82
C VAL A 195 -10.36 18.36 -2.74
N ARG A 196 -10.82 18.12 -1.52
CA ARG A 196 -9.94 17.67 -0.43
C ARG A 196 -9.34 16.28 -0.70
N SER A 197 -10.10 15.39 -1.33
CA SER A 197 -9.64 14.05 -1.67
C SER A 197 -8.52 14.06 -2.72
N VAL A 198 -8.58 14.97 -3.68
CA VAL A 198 -7.48 15.21 -4.63
C VAL A 198 -6.22 15.67 -3.89
N GLY A 199 -6.36 16.61 -2.93
CA GLY A 199 -5.24 17.07 -2.11
C GLY A 199 -4.60 15.96 -1.28
N ASP A 200 -5.41 15.12 -0.63
CA ASP A 200 -4.91 13.96 0.14
C ASP A 200 -4.19 12.96 -0.76
N ALA A 201 -4.80 12.61 -1.90
CA ALA A 201 -4.20 11.69 -2.86
C ALA A 201 -2.86 12.22 -3.39
N THR A 202 -2.78 13.52 -3.69
CA THR A 202 -1.53 14.18 -4.11
C THR A 202 -0.44 14.03 -3.05
N ASN A 203 -0.74 14.36 -1.80
CA ASN A 203 0.23 14.25 -0.71
C ASN A 203 0.72 12.82 -0.49
N ASP A 204 -0.16 11.84 -0.58
CA ASP A 204 0.20 10.45 -0.37
C ASP A 204 1.01 9.89 -1.54
N VAL A 205 0.62 10.19 -2.79
CA VAL A 205 1.35 9.76 -3.97
C VAL A 205 2.74 10.37 -4.03
N ILE A 206 2.90 11.66 -3.68
CA ILE A 206 4.22 12.30 -3.60
C ILE A 206 5.13 11.58 -2.60
N LYS A 207 4.62 11.19 -1.43
CA LYS A 207 5.39 10.43 -0.43
C LYS A 207 5.83 9.08 -0.98
N ILE A 208 4.93 8.37 -1.68
CA ILE A 208 5.25 7.08 -2.30
C ILE A 208 6.31 7.27 -3.38
N CYS A 209 6.19 8.28 -4.25
CA CYS A 209 7.18 8.60 -5.26
C CYS A 209 8.56 8.89 -4.65
N ALA A 210 8.62 9.64 -3.55
CA ALA A 210 9.87 9.90 -2.85
C ALA A 210 10.56 8.61 -2.38
N TRP A 211 9.80 7.66 -1.83
CA TRP A 211 10.33 6.35 -1.45
C TRP A 211 10.79 5.54 -2.66
N VAL A 212 10.04 5.55 -3.77
CA VAL A 212 10.44 4.86 -5.01
C VAL A 212 11.77 5.40 -5.53
N VAL A 213 11.95 6.72 -5.55
CA VAL A 213 13.22 7.36 -5.95
C VAL A 213 14.36 6.91 -5.06
N ILE A 214 14.18 6.93 -3.72
CA ILE A 214 15.21 6.49 -2.77
C ILE A 214 15.57 5.03 -3.00
N PHE A 215 14.58 4.13 -3.08
CA PHE A 215 14.82 2.71 -3.28
C PHE A 215 15.50 2.42 -4.62
N LYS A 216 15.06 3.07 -5.71
CA LYS A 216 15.70 2.93 -7.03
C LYS A 216 17.16 3.35 -6.98
N THR A 217 17.47 4.50 -6.38
CA THR A 217 18.84 5.00 -6.22
C THR A 217 19.70 4.02 -5.41
N VAL A 218 19.17 3.46 -4.34
CA VAL A 218 19.88 2.47 -3.52
C VAL A 218 20.13 1.18 -4.30
N CYS A 219 19.11 0.68 -5.04
CA CYS A 219 19.25 -0.52 -5.86
C CYS A 219 20.32 -0.34 -6.95
N ASP A 220 20.30 0.80 -7.66
CA ASP A 220 21.27 1.10 -8.70
C ASP A 220 22.68 1.22 -8.09
N GLY A 221 22.80 1.82 -6.91
CA GLY A 221 24.04 1.87 -6.17
C GLY A 221 24.58 0.49 -5.77
N LEU A 222 23.71 -0.37 -5.25
CA LEU A 222 24.08 -1.73 -4.85
C LEU A 222 24.49 -2.60 -6.04
N SER A 223 23.87 -2.41 -7.20
CA SER A 223 24.18 -3.18 -8.42
C SER A 223 25.61 -2.91 -8.94
N THR A 224 26.23 -1.80 -8.55
CA THR A 224 27.61 -1.47 -8.91
C THR A 224 28.67 -2.07 -7.99
N LEU A 225 28.26 -2.66 -6.88
CA LEU A 225 29.16 -3.36 -5.97
C LEU A 225 29.46 -4.77 -6.50
N PRO A 226 30.72 -5.25 -6.43
CA PRO A 226 31.12 -6.58 -6.89
C PRO A 226 30.65 -7.69 -5.92
N ILE A 227 29.42 -7.60 -5.47
CA ILE A 227 28.78 -8.65 -4.67
C ILE A 227 28.05 -9.57 -5.65
N PRO A 228 28.14 -10.90 -5.54
CA PRO A 228 27.39 -11.81 -6.39
C PRO A 228 25.89 -11.69 -6.06
N LEU A 229 25.25 -10.68 -6.64
CA LEU A 229 23.86 -10.34 -6.45
C LEU A 229 22.97 -11.17 -7.38
N SER A 230 23.11 -12.49 -7.35
CA SER A 230 22.20 -13.40 -8.04
C SER A 230 20.72 -13.27 -7.60
N LEU A 231 20.48 -12.54 -6.53
CA LEU A 231 19.14 -12.23 -6.00
C LEU A 231 18.55 -10.90 -6.52
N ILE A 232 19.36 -10.00 -7.12
CA ILE A 232 18.86 -8.68 -7.59
C ILE A 232 18.59 -8.68 -9.10
N HIS A 233 19.14 -9.63 -9.85
CA HIS A 233 18.89 -9.76 -11.30
C HIS A 233 17.49 -10.21 -11.72
N ILE A 234 16.56 -10.33 -10.77
CA ILE A 234 15.15 -10.61 -11.07
C ILE A 234 14.40 -9.39 -11.61
N SER A 235 14.97 -8.18 -11.53
CA SER A 235 14.22 -6.95 -11.79
C SER A 235 14.55 -6.19 -13.08
N GLU A 236 15.49 -6.64 -13.92
CA GLU A 236 15.71 -6.03 -15.23
C GLU A 236 15.33 -7.01 -16.37
N PRO A 237 14.22 -6.75 -17.07
CA PRO A 237 14.03 -7.35 -18.39
C PRO A 237 15.13 -6.79 -19.30
N THR A 238 16.02 -7.67 -19.76
CA THR A 238 17.01 -7.36 -20.80
C THR A 238 16.30 -6.67 -21.97
N ARG A 239 16.54 -5.37 -22.15
CA ARG A 239 16.23 -4.70 -23.40
C ARG A 239 17.16 -5.30 -24.47
N HIS A 240 16.60 -6.13 -25.30
CA HIS A 240 17.09 -6.42 -26.64
C HIS A 240 16.27 -5.63 -27.64
#